data_adf7961d39076b8e92eca9ae1177a86b
#
_entry.id   adf7961d39076b8e92eca9ae1177a86b
#
_cell.length_a   1.000
_cell.length_b   1.000
_cell.length_c   1.000
_cell.angle_alpha   90.00
_cell.angle_beta   90.00
_cell.angle_gamma   90.00
#
_symmetry.space_group_name_H-M   'P 1'
#
loop_
_entity.id
_entity.type
_entity.pdbx_description
1 polymer ?
#
loop_
_entity_poly.entity_id
_entity_poly.type
_entity_poly.pdbx_seq_one_letter_code
_entity_poly.pdbx_strand_id
1 'polypeptide(L)'
;MFVVTRAKFKKYLVKSIGFCLWLFSVNALSSPITLDISYVKLVKAPVAGTSNFFKKPDDSGFQGAKLAVSDSNTTGKFLQQHFSLSYFVATKTPQFLDHFEGQYQQGRRIFIIDAPLAQLVQLDRWAKNKSVLLFNISETADELRDSQCLSSVLHTIPSDAMKSDALAQWLLYRRMNKVLLIQGSKDEDVLLANSFKRSAKRFGLKIIDEKQWDFNTDLRRSAQQEIPLFTQTVKDYDVVYAADKSKSFAEFLPFNTYLPRPVIGSAGLEALAWHSVIEQWGATQLQNRFIDMADRKMNELDFSAYLAVRSVAESVHKLHTNKSNELIAYINSVDFELAAYKGRKLSFRPWSRQLRMPLALVHPHALVSQSPQPGMLHPITELDTLGFDAQESQCELSR
;
A
#
# COMPACT_ATOMS: atom_id res chain seq x y z
N MET A 1 60.86 26.13 -75.87
CA MET A 1 60.73 25.21 -77.01
C MET A 1 60.28 23.85 -76.39
N PHE A 2 59.01 23.71 -76.11
CA PHE A 2 58.46 22.43 -75.67
C PHE A 2 57.05 22.32 -76.28
N VAL A 3 56.88 21.23 -76.99
CA VAL A 3 55.74 20.80 -77.78
C VAL A 3 54.71 20.22 -76.77
N VAL A 4 53.47 20.77 -76.79
CA VAL A 4 52.35 20.21 -75.99
C VAL A 4 51.52 19.33 -76.90
N THR A 5 51.55 18.06 -76.63
CA THR A 5 50.73 17.03 -77.29
C THR A 5 49.39 16.97 -76.65
N ARG A 6 48.30 17.22 -77.44
CA ARG A 6 46.91 17.08 -77.07
C ARG A 6 46.56 15.59 -76.97
N ALA A 7 46.25 15.09 -75.77
CA ALA A 7 45.57 13.79 -75.56
C ALA A 7 44.06 14.00 -75.65
N LYS A 8 43.43 13.23 -76.52
CA LYS A 8 41.94 13.16 -76.66
C LYS A 8 41.35 12.40 -75.55
N PHE A 9 40.57 13.04 -74.70
CA PHE A 9 39.74 12.38 -73.69
C PHE A 9 38.45 11.87 -74.35
N LYS A 10 38.29 10.55 -74.46
CA LYS A 10 37.05 9.88 -74.82
C LYS A 10 36.05 10.04 -73.68
N LYS A 11 34.91 10.69 -73.97
CA LYS A 11 33.75 10.75 -73.04
C LYS A 11 33.17 9.37 -72.91
N TYR A 12 33.38 8.70 -71.78
CA TYR A 12 32.51 7.59 -71.31
C TYR A 12 31.37 8.20 -70.52
N LEU A 13 30.17 8.16 -71.15
CA LEU A 13 28.91 8.48 -70.48
C LEU A 13 28.54 7.31 -69.60
N VAL A 14 28.98 7.30 -68.34
CA VAL A 14 28.51 6.36 -67.34
C VAL A 14 27.13 6.85 -66.88
N LYS A 15 26.07 6.18 -67.32
CA LYS A 15 24.74 6.33 -66.76
C LYS A 15 24.76 5.83 -65.34
N SER A 16 25.01 6.71 -64.36
CA SER A 16 24.77 6.44 -62.94
C SER A 16 23.25 6.33 -62.73
N ILE A 17 22.76 5.10 -62.74
CA ILE A 17 21.42 4.82 -62.20
C ILE A 17 21.53 5.07 -60.70
N GLY A 18 21.10 6.26 -60.29
CA GLY A 18 20.90 6.61 -58.89
C GLY A 18 19.85 5.68 -58.30
N PHE A 19 20.27 4.60 -57.70
CA PHE A 19 19.45 3.79 -56.85
C PHE A 19 19.22 4.60 -55.52
N CYS A 20 18.23 5.52 -55.55
CA CYS A 20 17.68 6.10 -54.32
C CYS A 20 17.06 4.96 -53.56
N LEU A 21 17.84 4.33 -52.66
CA LEU A 21 17.34 3.60 -51.51
C LEU A 21 16.59 4.59 -50.65
N TRP A 22 15.29 4.77 -50.92
CA TRP A 22 14.33 5.25 -49.94
C TRP A 22 14.35 4.21 -48.82
N LEU A 23 15.16 4.44 -47.79
CA LEU A 23 14.96 3.88 -46.47
C LEU A 23 13.60 4.33 -46.00
N PHE A 24 12.58 3.60 -46.40
CA PHE A 24 11.33 3.57 -45.66
C PHE A 24 11.73 3.05 -44.27
N SER A 25 12.07 3.97 -43.36
CA SER A 25 11.98 3.71 -41.95
C SER A 25 10.52 3.35 -41.73
N VAL A 26 10.22 2.07 -41.79
CA VAL A 26 9.00 1.53 -41.24
C VAL A 26 9.15 1.83 -39.74
N ASN A 27 8.70 3.02 -39.36
CA ASN A 27 8.32 3.25 -37.97
C ASN A 27 7.26 2.17 -37.74
N ALA A 28 7.68 1.06 -37.14
CA ALA A 28 6.74 0.12 -36.57
C ALA A 28 5.98 0.97 -35.55
N LEU A 29 4.85 1.54 -35.95
CA LEU A 29 3.87 2.16 -35.09
C LEU A 29 3.41 1.03 -34.19
N SER A 30 4.16 0.81 -33.08
CA SER A 30 3.68 -0.03 -32.01
C SER A 30 2.28 0.46 -31.68
N SER A 31 1.29 -0.42 -31.79
CA SER A 31 -0.08 -0.06 -31.41
C SER A 31 -0.05 0.44 -29.96
N PRO A 32 -0.77 1.54 -29.67
CA PRO A 32 -0.78 2.08 -28.30
C PRO A 32 -1.20 1.00 -27.32
N ILE A 33 -0.45 0.88 -26.24
CA ILE A 33 -0.78 -0.06 -25.17
C ILE A 33 -1.84 0.57 -24.29
N THR A 34 -3.02 -0.04 -24.23
CA THR A 34 -4.12 0.42 -23.39
C THR A 34 -4.38 -0.57 -22.27
N LEU A 35 -4.60 -0.08 -21.05
CA LEU A 35 -4.98 -0.88 -19.89
C LEU A 35 -6.15 -0.26 -19.16
N ASP A 36 -7.15 -1.10 -18.90
CA ASP A 36 -8.33 -0.72 -18.13
C ASP A 36 -8.22 -1.26 -16.71
N ILE A 37 -8.23 -0.37 -15.74
CA ILE A 37 -8.16 -0.67 -14.30
C ILE A 37 -9.55 -0.48 -13.71
N SER A 38 -10.01 -1.44 -12.92
CA SER A 38 -11.28 -1.35 -12.20
C SER A 38 -11.04 -1.15 -10.72
N TYR A 39 -11.52 -0.04 -10.14
CA TYR A 39 -11.61 0.15 -8.70
C TYR A 39 -12.96 -0.36 -8.21
N VAL A 40 -12.95 -1.34 -7.31
CA VAL A 40 -14.15 -2.00 -6.83
C VAL A 40 -14.21 -1.91 -5.31
N LYS A 41 -15.26 -1.29 -4.79
CA LYS A 41 -15.49 -1.10 -3.36
C LYS A 41 -16.74 -1.83 -2.91
N LEU A 42 -16.63 -2.56 -1.80
CA LEU A 42 -17.77 -3.05 -1.05
C LEU A 42 -17.96 -2.20 0.20
N VAL A 43 -19.09 -1.51 0.30
CA VAL A 43 -19.38 -0.67 1.45
C VAL A 43 -19.56 -1.55 2.69
N LYS A 44 -18.74 -1.31 3.71
CA LYS A 44 -18.90 -1.93 5.02
C LYS A 44 -20.11 -1.32 5.73
N ALA A 45 -20.85 -2.13 6.46
CA ALA A 45 -21.93 -1.61 7.31
C ALA A 45 -21.37 -0.58 8.30
N PRO A 46 -22.08 0.53 8.56
CA PRO A 46 -21.64 1.50 9.54
C PRO A 46 -21.47 0.84 10.91
N VAL A 47 -20.32 1.09 11.53
CA VAL A 47 -20.06 0.60 12.89
C VAL A 47 -20.75 1.54 13.86
N ALA A 48 -21.67 1.02 14.70
CA ALA A 48 -22.34 1.80 15.73
C ALA A 48 -21.30 2.37 16.72
N GLY A 49 -21.50 3.62 17.12
CA GLY A 49 -20.61 4.28 18.10
C GLY A 49 -19.40 5.02 17.50
N THR A 50 -19.16 4.91 16.21
CA THR A 50 -18.08 5.67 15.56
C THR A 50 -18.46 7.14 15.46
N SER A 51 -17.60 8.03 15.96
CA SER A 51 -17.81 9.47 15.81
C SER A 51 -17.69 9.89 14.34
N ASN A 52 -18.63 10.69 13.84
CA ASN A 52 -18.55 11.27 12.50
C ASN A 52 -17.30 12.14 12.30
N PHE A 53 -16.66 12.59 13.37
CA PHE A 53 -15.43 13.37 13.33
C PHE A 53 -14.25 12.58 12.74
N PHE A 54 -14.23 11.25 12.94
CA PHE A 54 -13.17 10.37 12.44
C PHE A 54 -13.58 9.58 11.18
N LYS A 55 -14.74 9.90 10.60
CA LYS A 55 -15.21 9.23 9.39
C LYS A 55 -14.25 9.52 8.24
N LYS A 56 -13.76 8.45 7.61
CA LYS A 56 -12.95 8.58 6.39
C LYS A 56 -13.83 9.11 5.25
N PRO A 57 -13.30 9.97 4.37
CA PRO A 57 -14.00 10.39 3.16
C PRO A 57 -14.50 9.21 2.34
N ASP A 58 -15.71 9.29 1.78
CA ASP A 58 -16.34 8.17 1.07
C ASP A 58 -15.59 7.79 -0.22
N ASP A 59 -14.85 8.75 -0.80
CA ASP A 59 -14.00 8.60 -1.99
C ASP A 59 -12.56 8.16 -1.69
N SER A 60 -12.25 7.87 -0.41
CA SER A 60 -10.92 7.38 -0.02
C SER A 60 -10.54 6.14 -0.81
N GLY A 61 -9.29 6.07 -1.23
CA GLY A 61 -8.73 5.03 -2.11
C GLY A 61 -8.96 5.34 -3.58
N PHE A 62 -10.17 5.66 -4.00
CA PHE A 62 -10.45 5.97 -5.41
C PHE A 62 -9.68 7.20 -5.90
N GLN A 63 -9.61 8.27 -5.11
CA GLN A 63 -8.84 9.46 -5.50
C GLN A 63 -7.34 9.17 -5.62
N GLY A 64 -6.80 8.28 -4.77
CA GLY A 64 -5.42 7.82 -4.90
C GLY A 64 -5.15 7.06 -6.20
N ALA A 65 -6.05 6.15 -6.57
CA ALA A 65 -5.98 5.45 -7.85
C ALA A 65 -6.09 6.42 -9.04
N LYS A 66 -6.99 7.40 -8.96
CA LYS A 66 -7.18 8.44 -10.00
C LYS A 66 -5.93 9.29 -10.21
N LEU A 67 -5.27 9.70 -9.12
CA LEU A 67 -4.01 10.44 -9.21
C LEU A 67 -2.93 9.58 -9.87
N ALA A 68 -2.80 8.32 -9.48
CA ALA A 68 -1.80 7.41 -10.04
C ALA A 68 -2.01 7.17 -11.54
N VAL A 69 -3.25 7.05 -12.00
CA VAL A 69 -3.59 6.97 -13.43
C VAL A 69 -3.19 8.26 -14.15
N SER A 70 -3.48 9.43 -13.58
CA SER A 70 -3.08 10.72 -14.15
C SER A 70 -1.56 10.84 -14.28
N ASP A 71 -0.83 10.52 -13.20
CA ASP A 71 0.64 10.54 -13.19
C ASP A 71 1.22 9.55 -14.23
N SER A 72 0.65 8.34 -14.32
CA SER A 72 1.10 7.32 -15.27
C SER A 72 0.84 7.71 -16.72
N ASN A 73 -0.30 8.34 -17.01
CA ASN A 73 -0.63 8.83 -18.34
C ASN A 73 0.27 10.01 -18.77
N THR A 74 0.80 10.78 -17.83
CA THR A 74 1.77 11.83 -18.15
C THR A 74 3.04 11.25 -18.77
N THR A 75 3.57 10.16 -18.22
CA THR A 75 4.68 9.40 -18.80
C THR A 75 4.23 8.60 -20.03
N GLY A 76 3.04 8.02 -19.96
CA GLY A 76 2.44 7.19 -21.02
C GLY A 76 2.29 7.89 -22.34
N LYS A 77 2.07 9.22 -22.37
CA LYS A 77 2.02 10.02 -23.61
C LYS A 77 3.29 9.86 -24.45
N PHE A 78 4.44 9.75 -23.82
CA PHE A 78 5.73 9.58 -24.50
C PHE A 78 6.01 8.12 -24.88
N LEU A 79 5.40 7.17 -24.16
CA LEU A 79 5.60 5.74 -24.34
C LEU A 79 4.47 5.07 -25.15
N GLN A 80 3.53 5.85 -25.67
CA GLN A 80 2.30 5.35 -26.32
C GLN A 80 1.51 4.38 -25.45
N GLN A 81 1.41 4.70 -24.15
CA GLN A 81 0.69 3.92 -23.15
C GLN A 81 -0.44 4.75 -22.56
N HIS A 82 -1.59 4.12 -22.38
CA HIS A 82 -2.77 4.78 -21.84
C HIS A 82 -3.44 3.89 -20.78
N PHE A 83 -3.72 4.48 -19.63
CA PHE A 83 -4.39 3.83 -18.50
C PHE A 83 -5.76 4.48 -18.30
N SER A 84 -6.79 3.67 -18.18
CA SER A 84 -8.14 4.11 -17.81
C SER A 84 -8.53 3.57 -16.44
N LEU A 85 -9.42 4.24 -15.73
CA LEU A 85 -9.91 3.85 -14.43
C LEU A 85 -11.43 3.88 -14.40
N SER A 86 -12.05 2.78 -14.04
CA SER A 86 -13.47 2.69 -13.73
C SER A 86 -13.69 2.57 -12.21
N TYR A 87 -14.83 3.03 -11.74
CA TYR A 87 -15.22 3.01 -10.34
C TYR A 87 -16.55 2.31 -10.14
N PHE A 88 -16.58 1.33 -9.24
CA PHE A 88 -17.79 0.61 -8.89
C PHE A 88 -17.92 0.45 -7.38
N VAL A 89 -19.11 0.72 -6.86
CA VAL A 89 -19.45 0.58 -5.44
C VAL A 89 -20.59 -0.42 -5.30
N ALA A 90 -20.33 -1.51 -4.61
CA ALA A 90 -21.33 -2.48 -4.22
C ALA A 90 -21.78 -2.26 -2.78
N THR A 91 -23.05 -2.50 -2.51
CA THR A 91 -23.62 -2.50 -1.14
C THR A 91 -23.92 -3.92 -0.64
N LYS A 92 -23.88 -4.92 -1.55
CA LYS A 92 -24.15 -6.33 -1.25
C LYS A 92 -23.09 -7.22 -1.88
N THR A 93 -22.72 -8.30 -1.20
CA THR A 93 -21.71 -9.26 -1.66
C THR A 93 -22.02 -9.89 -3.03
N PRO A 94 -23.26 -10.36 -3.36
CA PRO A 94 -23.52 -10.89 -4.69
C PRO A 94 -23.25 -9.86 -5.81
N GLN A 95 -23.72 -8.64 -5.66
CA GLN A 95 -23.48 -7.56 -6.62
C GLN A 95 -21.97 -7.28 -6.81
N PHE A 96 -21.20 -7.37 -5.72
CA PHE A 96 -19.75 -7.21 -5.75
C PHE A 96 -19.07 -8.31 -6.56
N LEU A 97 -19.42 -9.58 -6.34
CA LEU A 97 -18.82 -10.72 -7.04
C LEU A 97 -19.24 -10.78 -8.52
N ASP A 98 -20.51 -10.55 -8.82
CA ASP A 98 -21.04 -10.52 -10.19
C ASP A 98 -20.34 -9.45 -11.04
N HIS A 99 -19.98 -8.31 -10.42
CA HIS A 99 -19.24 -7.26 -11.11
C HIS A 99 -17.87 -7.74 -11.60
N PHE A 100 -17.11 -8.50 -10.78
CA PHE A 100 -15.81 -9.03 -11.21
C PHE A 100 -15.96 -9.98 -12.41
N GLU A 101 -16.92 -10.90 -12.38
CA GLU A 101 -17.16 -11.82 -13.50
C GLU A 101 -17.56 -11.05 -14.75
N GLY A 102 -18.48 -10.07 -14.65
CA GLY A 102 -18.88 -9.24 -15.78
C GLY A 102 -17.73 -8.43 -16.39
N GLN A 103 -16.86 -7.84 -15.55
CA GLN A 103 -15.68 -7.11 -16.03
C GLN A 103 -14.64 -8.05 -16.66
N TYR A 104 -14.46 -9.25 -16.11
CA TYR A 104 -13.56 -10.26 -16.66
C TYR A 104 -14.02 -10.71 -18.06
N GLN A 105 -15.31 -10.93 -18.25
CA GLN A 105 -15.90 -11.28 -19.56
C GLN A 105 -15.72 -10.15 -20.59
N GLN A 106 -15.69 -8.89 -20.14
CA GLN A 106 -15.38 -7.72 -20.98
C GLN A 106 -13.87 -7.53 -21.25
N GLY A 107 -13.03 -8.47 -20.82
CA GLY A 107 -11.58 -8.41 -21.05
C GLY A 107 -10.77 -7.67 -19.98
N ARG A 108 -11.37 -7.13 -18.93
CA ARG A 108 -10.64 -6.47 -17.84
C ARG A 108 -9.91 -7.47 -16.99
N ARG A 109 -8.69 -7.14 -16.58
CA ARG A 109 -7.77 -8.06 -15.88
C ARG A 109 -7.12 -7.46 -14.63
N ILE A 110 -7.35 -6.16 -14.35
CA ILE A 110 -6.67 -5.43 -13.27
C ILE A 110 -7.73 -4.82 -12.37
N PHE A 111 -7.69 -5.21 -11.08
CA PHE A 111 -8.68 -4.80 -10.09
C PHE A 111 -8.03 -4.27 -8.82
N ILE A 112 -8.45 -3.09 -8.39
CA ILE A 112 -8.10 -2.48 -7.10
C ILE A 112 -9.29 -2.67 -6.18
N ILE A 113 -9.08 -3.30 -5.03
CA ILE A 113 -10.13 -3.88 -4.23
C ILE A 113 -10.13 -3.25 -2.83
N ASP A 114 -11.24 -2.59 -2.50
CA ASP A 114 -11.57 -2.13 -1.15
C ASP A 114 -12.72 -2.98 -0.61
N ALA A 115 -12.37 -4.07 0.07
CA ALA A 115 -13.34 -5.04 0.58
C ALA A 115 -12.85 -5.73 1.85
N PRO A 116 -13.77 -6.28 2.67
CA PRO A 116 -13.43 -7.09 3.84
C PRO A 116 -12.75 -8.41 3.47
N LEU A 117 -12.12 -9.03 4.46
CA LEU A 117 -11.38 -10.28 4.38
C LEU A 117 -12.15 -11.40 3.67
N ALA A 118 -13.39 -11.65 4.07
CA ALA A 118 -14.19 -12.74 3.51
C ALA A 118 -14.35 -12.64 1.98
N GLN A 119 -14.50 -11.42 1.46
CA GLN A 119 -14.64 -11.19 0.02
C GLN A 119 -13.30 -11.31 -0.72
N LEU A 120 -12.19 -10.94 -0.09
CA LEU A 120 -10.86 -11.17 -0.66
C LEU A 120 -10.56 -12.66 -0.80
N VAL A 121 -10.92 -13.48 0.19
CA VAL A 121 -10.80 -14.95 0.13
C VAL A 121 -11.68 -15.53 -1.00
N GLN A 122 -12.90 -15.03 -1.17
CA GLN A 122 -13.77 -15.44 -2.28
C GLN A 122 -13.19 -15.06 -3.64
N LEU A 123 -12.63 -13.85 -3.76
CA LEU A 123 -11.99 -13.38 -4.99
C LEU A 123 -10.71 -14.15 -5.32
N ASP A 124 -9.91 -14.56 -4.33
CA ASP A 124 -8.75 -15.40 -4.57
C ASP A 124 -9.14 -16.74 -5.17
N ARG A 125 -10.23 -17.37 -4.64
CA ARG A 125 -10.79 -18.60 -5.20
C ARG A 125 -11.32 -18.42 -6.62
N TRP A 126 -12.02 -17.29 -6.86
CA TRP A 126 -12.52 -16.93 -8.19
C TRP A 126 -11.38 -16.71 -9.21
N ALA A 127 -10.27 -16.14 -8.76
CA ALA A 127 -9.12 -15.82 -9.60
C ALA A 127 -8.25 -17.04 -9.98
N LYS A 128 -8.45 -18.21 -9.33
CA LYS A 128 -7.72 -19.42 -9.66
C LYS A 128 -7.85 -19.74 -11.15
N ASN A 129 -6.70 -19.93 -11.80
CA ASN A 129 -6.59 -20.18 -13.26
C ASN A 129 -7.04 -19.02 -14.15
N LYS A 130 -7.24 -17.81 -13.60
CA LYS A 130 -7.49 -16.59 -14.36
C LYS A 130 -6.23 -15.70 -14.30
N SER A 131 -5.80 -15.20 -15.43
CA SER A 131 -4.68 -14.25 -15.49
C SER A 131 -5.17 -12.84 -15.11
N VAL A 132 -5.45 -12.63 -13.83
CA VAL A 132 -5.93 -11.35 -13.26
C VAL A 132 -4.98 -10.83 -12.20
N LEU A 133 -4.84 -9.51 -12.10
CA LEU A 133 -4.13 -8.79 -11.04
C LEU A 133 -5.18 -8.25 -10.06
N LEU A 134 -5.14 -8.73 -8.84
CA LEU A 134 -6.00 -8.30 -7.74
C LEU A 134 -5.15 -7.58 -6.69
N PHE A 135 -5.49 -6.34 -6.33
CA PHE A 135 -4.78 -5.57 -5.32
C PHE A 135 -5.70 -5.27 -4.14
N ASN A 136 -5.38 -5.82 -2.97
CA ASN A 136 -5.98 -5.43 -1.72
C ASN A 136 -5.36 -4.14 -1.20
N ILE A 137 -6.18 -3.12 -1.02
CA ILE A 137 -5.75 -1.79 -0.57
C ILE A 137 -6.25 -1.42 0.83
N SER A 138 -7.12 -2.22 1.44
CA SER A 138 -7.84 -1.82 2.67
C SER A 138 -7.78 -2.83 3.80
N GLU A 139 -7.70 -4.14 3.52
CA GLU A 139 -7.74 -5.18 4.55
C GLU A 139 -6.34 -5.45 5.12
N THR A 140 -6.19 -5.23 6.43
CA THR A 140 -4.92 -5.30 7.15
C THR A 140 -4.73 -6.60 7.93
N ALA A 141 -5.74 -7.49 7.96
CA ALA A 141 -5.71 -8.72 8.74
C ALA A 141 -4.47 -9.58 8.43
N ASP A 142 -3.79 -10.01 9.48
CA ASP A 142 -2.53 -10.76 9.39
C ASP A 142 -2.73 -12.13 8.76
N GLU A 143 -3.89 -12.76 9.00
CA GLU A 143 -4.18 -14.09 8.47
C GLU A 143 -4.10 -14.18 6.94
N LEU A 144 -4.35 -13.06 6.19
CA LEU A 144 -4.18 -13.01 4.74
C LEU A 144 -2.71 -13.09 4.29
N ARG A 145 -1.76 -12.93 5.20
CA ARG A 145 -0.31 -12.98 4.97
C ARG A 145 0.37 -14.10 5.73
N ASP A 146 -0.43 -14.93 6.41
CA ASP A 146 0.06 -16.03 7.24
C ASP A 146 -0.76 -17.31 7.03
N SER A 147 -1.87 -17.51 7.73
CA SER A 147 -2.63 -18.78 7.72
C SER A 147 -3.61 -18.92 6.55
N GLN A 148 -4.10 -17.81 5.98
CA GLN A 148 -5.03 -17.80 4.82
C GLN A 148 -4.41 -17.09 3.61
N CYS A 149 -3.23 -17.51 3.21
CA CYS A 149 -2.48 -16.86 2.13
C CYS A 149 -3.27 -16.81 0.82
N LEU A 150 -3.38 -15.62 0.27
CA LEU A 150 -4.05 -15.38 -1.01
C LEU A 150 -3.01 -15.41 -2.15
N SER A 151 -3.10 -16.42 -3.01
CA SER A 151 -2.12 -16.63 -4.09
C SER A 151 -2.25 -15.62 -5.24
N SER A 152 -3.45 -15.13 -5.46
CA SER A 152 -3.80 -14.24 -6.59
C SER A 152 -3.94 -12.77 -6.18
N VAL A 153 -3.79 -12.43 -4.89
CA VAL A 153 -4.00 -11.08 -4.36
C VAL A 153 -2.70 -10.47 -3.86
N LEU A 154 -2.36 -9.33 -4.40
CA LEU A 154 -1.24 -8.48 -3.97
C LEU A 154 -1.73 -7.50 -2.91
N HIS A 155 -0.97 -7.33 -1.82
CA HIS A 155 -1.35 -6.44 -0.72
C HIS A 155 -0.50 -5.18 -0.74
N THR A 156 -1.09 -4.03 -1.02
CA THR A 156 -0.40 -2.73 -1.00
C THR A 156 -0.63 -1.96 0.30
N ILE A 157 -1.62 -2.36 1.10
CA ILE A 157 -1.82 -1.87 2.46
C ILE A 157 -0.93 -2.67 3.44
N PRO A 158 -0.25 -2.03 4.41
CA PRO A 158 0.47 -2.74 5.45
C PRO A 158 -0.44 -3.61 6.30
N SER A 159 0.05 -4.78 6.74
CA SER A 159 -0.65 -5.61 7.71
C SER A 159 -0.60 -5.04 9.12
N ASP A 160 -1.47 -5.53 10.00
CA ASP A 160 -1.46 -5.16 11.42
C ASP A 160 -0.13 -5.56 12.08
N ALA A 161 0.46 -6.70 11.70
CA ALA A 161 1.77 -7.12 12.16
C ALA A 161 2.89 -6.16 11.72
N MET A 162 2.85 -5.64 10.48
CA MET A 162 3.84 -4.65 10.03
C MET A 162 3.76 -3.37 10.86
N LYS A 163 2.54 -2.90 11.13
CA LYS A 163 2.30 -1.70 11.95
C LYS A 163 2.73 -1.91 13.40
N SER A 164 2.39 -3.05 13.97
CA SER A 164 2.77 -3.44 15.34
C SER A 164 4.27 -3.58 15.49
N ASP A 165 4.97 -4.23 14.54
CA ASP A 165 6.41 -4.35 14.55
C ASP A 165 7.10 -2.98 14.42
N ALA A 166 6.57 -2.09 13.58
CA ALA A 166 7.12 -0.74 13.43
C ALA A 166 7.08 0.06 14.74
N LEU A 167 5.98 -0.04 15.48
CA LEU A 167 5.84 0.59 16.81
C LEU A 167 6.72 -0.12 17.85
N ALA A 168 6.76 -1.45 17.87
CA ALA A 168 7.55 -2.21 18.81
C ALA A 168 9.06 -1.96 18.65
N GLN A 169 9.56 -1.85 17.40
CA GLN A 169 10.95 -1.47 17.12
C GLN A 169 11.27 -0.08 17.69
N TRP A 170 10.36 0.88 17.52
CA TRP A 170 10.55 2.23 18.06
C TRP A 170 10.55 2.24 19.60
N LEU A 171 9.65 1.46 20.23
CA LEU A 171 9.64 1.32 21.68
C LEU A 171 10.96 0.74 22.20
N LEU A 172 11.47 -0.31 21.55
CA LEU A 172 12.77 -0.90 21.88
C LEU A 172 13.90 0.14 21.73
N TYR A 173 13.93 0.86 20.62
CA TYR A 173 14.91 1.91 20.35
C TYR A 173 14.86 3.03 21.41
N ARG A 174 13.66 3.39 21.88
CA ARG A 174 13.45 4.39 22.93
C ARG A 174 13.55 3.85 24.35
N ARG A 175 13.80 2.55 24.52
CA ARG A 175 13.86 1.86 25.83
C ARG A 175 12.56 1.97 26.64
N MET A 176 11.42 2.04 25.97
CA MET A 176 10.08 2.03 26.56
C MET A 176 9.55 0.60 26.56
N ASN A 177 9.95 -0.20 27.55
CA ASN A 177 9.77 -1.65 27.48
C ASN A 177 8.52 -2.16 28.23
N LYS A 178 7.85 -1.30 29.03
CA LYS A 178 6.67 -1.69 29.82
C LYS A 178 5.42 -1.10 29.19
N VAL A 179 4.55 -1.96 28.73
CA VAL A 179 3.36 -1.57 27.96
C VAL A 179 2.10 -1.88 28.78
N LEU A 180 1.21 -0.88 28.90
CA LEU A 180 -0.20 -1.09 29.24
C LEU A 180 -0.94 -1.30 27.92
N LEU A 181 -1.52 -2.49 27.72
CA LEU A 181 -2.33 -2.80 26.54
C LEU A 181 -3.82 -2.54 26.83
N ILE A 182 -4.45 -1.72 26.02
CA ILE A 182 -5.89 -1.48 26.06
C ILE A 182 -6.49 -1.90 24.73
N GLN A 183 -7.44 -2.84 24.73
CA GLN A 183 -8.13 -3.30 23.54
C GLN A 183 -9.63 -3.04 23.63
N GLY A 184 -10.28 -2.79 22.50
CA GLY A 184 -11.72 -2.79 22.39
C GLY A 184 -12.31 -4.18 22.50
N SER A 185 -13.64 -4.26 22.52
CA SER A 185 -14.39 -5.52 22.65
C SER A 185 -14.72 -6.21 21.32
N LYS A 186 -14.43 -5.57 20.17
CA LYS A 186 -14.72 -6.10 18.85
C LYS A 186 -13.63 -7.09 18.43
N ASP A 187 -14.00 -8.09 17.63
CA ASP A 187 -13.06 -9.08 17.11
C ASP A 187 -11.86 -8.44 16.40
N GLU A 188 -12.08 -7.39 15.61
CA GLU A 188 -11.02 -6.65 14.92
C GLU A 188 -10.02 -5.97 15.86
N ASP A 189 -10.47 -5.53 17.05
CA ASP A 189 -9.62 -4.92 18.09
C ASP A 189 -8.81 -5.99 18.80
N VAL A 190 -9.41 -7.15 19.07
CA VAL A 190 -8.72 -8.31 19.64
C VAL A 190 -7.63 -8.83 18.70
N LEU A 191 -7.92 -8.92 17.40
CA LEU A 191 -6.92 -9.31 16.39
C LEU A 191 -5.75 -8.32 16.34
N LEU A 192 -6.03 -7.02 16.37
CA LEU A 192 -4.98 -5.98 16.42
C LEU A 192 -4.14 -6.08 17.70
N ALA A 193 -4.79 -6.32 18.86
CA ALA A 193 -4.08 -6.55 20.11
C ALA A 193 -3.18 -7.80 20.04
N ASN A 194 -3.65 -8.88 19.43
CA ASN A 194 -2.84 -10.10 19.24
C ASN A 194 -1.65 -9.85 18.31
N SER A 195 -1.80 -9.06 17.24
CA SER A 195 -0.68 -8.62 16.40
C SER A 195 0.38 -7.89 17.23
N PHE A 196 -0.05 -6.98 18.10
CA PHE A 196 0.90 -6.28 18.97
C PHE A 196 1.53 -7.19 20.03
N LYS A 197 0.79 -8.14 20.61
CA LYS A 197 1.33 -9.15 21.54
C LYS A 197 2.44 -9.99 20.89
N ARG A 198 2.23 -10.40 19.62
CA ARG A 198 3.27 -11.06 18.82
C ARG A 198 4.51 -10.17 18.69
N SER A 199 4.33 -8.92 18.31
CA SER A 199 5.43 -7.96 18.16
C SER A 199 6.13 -7.69 19.49
N ALA A 200 5.38 -7.54 20.58
CA ALA A 200 5.94 -7.35 21.91
C ALA A 200 6.83 -8.54 22.32
N LYS A 201 6.39 -9.77 22.06
CA LYS A 201 7.18 -10.99 22.30
C LYS A 201 8.46 -10.98 21.45
N ARG A 202 8.32 -10.66 20.14
CA ARG A 202 9.46 -10.64 19.20
C ARG A 202 10.54 -9.65 19.59
N PHE A 203 10.16 -8.47 20.04
CA PHE A 203 11.08 -7.39 20.43
C PHE A 203 11.37 -7.29 21.94
N GLY A 204 10.94 -8.28 22.74
CA GLY A 204 11.26 -8.34 24.17
C GLY A 204 10.56 -7.27 25.03
N LEU A 205 9.44 -6.73 24.58
CA LEU A 205 8.61 -5.80 25.35
C LEU A 205 7.78 -6.57 26.39
N LYS A 206 7.47 -5.94 27.49
CA LYS A 206 6.68 -6.52 28.59
C LYS A 206 5.31 -5.87 28.66
N ILE A 207 4.27 -6.60 28.34
CA ILE A 207 2.90 -6.18 28.63
C ILE A 207 2.70 -6.39 30.12
N ILE A 208 2.59 -5.29 30.87
CA ILE A 208 2.53 -5.33 32.36
C ILE A 208 1.10 -5.45 32.85
N ASP A 209 0.13 -5.00 32.05
CA ASP A 209 -1.28 -5.15 32.28
C ASP A 209 -2.04 -5.11 30.96
N GLU A 210 -3.18 -5.79 30.88
CA GLU A 210 -4.07 -5.85 29.73
C GLU A 210 -5.49 -5.54 30.16
N LYS A 211 -6.11 -4.56 29.50
CA LYS A 211 -7.45 -4.10 29.84
C LYS A 211 -8.34 -4.07 28.61
N GLN A 212 -9.58 -4.50 28.79
CA GLN A 212 -10.60 -4.41 27.77
C GLN A 212 -11.49 -3.20 27.99
N TRP A 213 -11.72 -2.41 26.95
CA TRP A 213 -12.60 -1.27 27.00
C TRP A 213 -14.02 -1.71 26.66
N ASP A 214 -14.89 -1.76 27.65
CA ASP A 214 -16.29 -2.22 27.52
C ASP A 214 -17.32 -1.10 27.80
N PHE A 215 -16.87 0.14 27.92
CA PHE A 215 -17.74 1.24 28.30
C PHE A 215 -18.52 1.79 27.09
N ASN A 216 -19.85 1.88 27.23
CA ASN A 216 -20.73 2.52 26.26
C ASN A 216 -21.01 4.00 26.61
N THR A 217 -20.09 4.66 27.31
CA THR A 217 -20.23 6.05 27.73
C THR A 217 -19.87 7.05 26.64
N ASP A 218 -20.49 8.20 26.64
CA ASP A 218 -20.10 9.32 25.77
C ASP A 218 -18.78 9.93 26.26
N LEU A 219 -17.66 9.37 25.80
CA LEU A 219 -16.31 9.82 26.17
C LEU A 219 -16.05 11.31 25.89
N ARG A 220 -16.79 11.93 25.01
CA ARG A 220 -16.68 13.39 24.80
C ARG A 220 -16.97 14.19 26.08
N ARG A 221 -17.72 13.62 27.03
CA ARG A 221 -18.10 14.27 28.30
C ARG A 221 -17.39 13.68 29.51
N SER A 222 -17.03 12.40 29.47
CA SER A 222 -16.53 11.66 30.63
C SER A 222 -15.05 11.28 30.57
N ALA A 223 -14.37 11.48 29.42
CA ALA A 223 -12.97 11.02 29.20
C ALA A 223 -12.02 11.47 30.32
N GLN A 224 -12.12 12.72 30.78
CA GLN A 224 -11.25 13.26 31.84
C GLN A 224 -11.43 12.59 33.21
N GLN A 225 -12.58 11.94 33.45
CA GLN A 225 -12.88 11.27 34.71
C GLN A 225 -12.64 9.76 34.61
N GLU A 226 -13.09 9.14 33.52
CA GLU A 226 -13.06 7.68 33.38
C GLU A 226 -11.69 7.15 32.96
N ILE A 227 -11.01 7.80 32.00
CA ILE A 227 -9.75 7.31 31.47
C ILE A 227 -8.65 7.27 32.54
N PRO A 228 -8.43 8.30 33.39
CA PRO A 228 -7.42 8.21 34.43
C PRO A 228 -7.67 7.04 35.39
N LEU A 229 -8.92 6.80 35.80
CA LEU A 229 -9.26 5.68 36.66
C LEU A 229 -9.04 4.34 35.98
N PHE A 230 -9.43 4.22 34.72
CA PHE A 230 -9.29 3.01 33.93
C PHE A 230 -7.82 2.67 33.65
N THR A 231 -6.95 3.66 33.48
CA THR A 231 -5.52 3.47 33.14
C THR A 231 -4.61 3.33 34.36
N GLN A 232 -5.16 3.29 35.60
CA GLN A 232 -4.38 2.94 36.78
C GLN A 232 -3.96 1.49 36.74
N THR A 233 -2.69 1.23 37.14
CA THR A 233 -2.10 -0.10 37.21
C THR A 233 -1.30 -0.26 38.49
N VAL A 234 -1.10 -1.50 38.95
CA VAL A 234 -0.28 -1.79 40.13
C VAL A 234 1.21 -1.51 39.85
N LYS A 235 1.65 -1.71 38.62
CA LYS A 235 3.04 -1.46 38.18
C LYS A 235 3.05 -0.31 37.18
N ASP A 236 4.08 0.54 37.24
CA ASP A 236 4.26 1.61 36.28
C ASP A 236 4.48 1.07 34.86
N TYR A 237 3.88 1.73 33.89
CA TYR A 237 4.10 1.51 32.45
C TYR A 237 4.86 2.69 31.81
N ASP A 238 5.55 2.40 30.72
CA ASP A 238 6.28 3.42 29.95
C ASP A 238 5.40 3.99 28.82
N VAL A 239 4.43 3.21 28.34
CA VAL A 239 3.59 3.53 27.17
C VAL A 239 2.23 2.81 27.27
N VAL A 240 1.21 3.41 26.68
CA VAL A 240 -0.11 2.79 26.47
C VAL A 240 -0.24 2.40 25.00
N TYR A 241 -0.51 1.12 24.73
CA TYR A 241 -0.90 0.66 23.40
C TYR A 241 -2.41 0.53 23.32
N ALA A 242 -3.02 1.22 22.34
CA ALA A 242 -4.47 1.18 22.09
C ALA A 242 -4.77 0.35 20.84
N ALA A 243 -5.53 -0.75 21.02
CA ALA A 243 -6.07 -1.56 19.95
C ALA A 243 -7.56 -1.24 19.75
N ASP A 244 -7.88 -0.33 18.83
CA ASP A 244 -9.23 0.16 18.53
C ASP A 244 -9.34 0.55 17.05
N LYS A 245 -9.62 -0.42 16.18
CA LYS A 245 -9.71 -0.19 14.73
C LYS A 245 -10.82 0.79 14.34
N SER A 246 -11.87 0.86 15.14
CA SER A 246 -13.01 1.74 14.91
C SER A 246 -12.83 3.15 15.45
N LYS A 247 -11.74 3.42 16.18
CA LYS A 247 -11.46 4.69 16.86
C LYS A 247 -12.62 5.13 17.78
N SER A 248 -13.18 4.17 18.51
CA SER A 248 -14.32 4.40 19.40
C SER A 248 -13.90 5.03 20.72
N PHE A 249 -12.70 4.69 21.24
CA PHE A 249 -12.17 5.20 22.51
C PHE A 249 -10.71 5.69 22.41
N ALA A 250 -9.92 5.13 21.50
CA ALA A 250 -8.47 5.36 21.46
C ALA A 250 -8.09 6.85 21.33
N GLU A 251 -8.88 7.62 20.56
CA GLU A 251 -8.62 9.05 20.33
C GLU A 251 -8.80 9.91 21.60
N PHE A 252 -9.49 9.39 22.62
CA PHE A 252 -9.66 10.06 23.91
C PHE A 252 -8.57 9.70 24.93
N LEU A 253 -7.75 8.69 24.68
CA LEU A 253 -6.67 8.28 25.58
C LEU A 253 -5.52 9.30 25.69
N PRO A 254 -5.02 9.91 24.58
CA PRO A 254 -3.95 10.88 24.68
C PRO A 254 -4.31 12.02 25.65
N PHE A 255 -3.37 12.35 26.54
CA PHE A 255 -3.47 13.40 27.58
C PHE A 255 -4.46 13.10 28.73
N ASN A 256 -5.17 11.97 28.71
CA ASN A 256 -6.12 11.59 29.77
C ASN A 256 -5.68 10.36 30.59
N THR A 257 -4.53 9.74 30.28
CA THR A 257 -4.03 8.58 31.04
C THR A 257 -3.57 8.98 32.43
N TYR A 258 -3.70 8.04 33.41
CA TYR A 258 -3.31 8.26 34.82
C TYR A 258 -1.84 8.69 34.94
N LEU A 259 -0.92 7.94 34.29
CA LEU A 259 0.46 8.37 34.14
C LEU A 259 0.60 9.18 32.84
N PRO A 260 1.38 10.28 32.84
CA PRO A 260 1.62 11.09 31.65
C PRO A 260 2.58 10.36 30.69
N ARG A 261 2.09 9.31 30.07
CA ARG A 261 2.85 8.44 29.17
C ARG A 261 2.33 8.55 27.73
N PRO A 262 3.17 8.31 26.73
CA PRO A 262 2.73 8.28 25.33
C PRO A 262 1.65 7.22 25.11
N VAL A 263 0.70 7.54 24.23
CA VAL A 263 -0.27 6.60 23.66
C VAL A 263 0.16 6.28 22.25
N ILE A 264 0.14 5.00 21.88
CA ILE A 264 0.50 4.50 20.56
C ILE A 264 -0.52 3.47 20.07
N GLY A 265 -0.48 3.13 18.80
CA GLY A 265 -1.36 2.12 18.20
C GLY A 265 -2.42 2.75 17.32
N SER A 266 -3.69 2.70 17.72
CA SER A 266 -4.80 3.26 16.94
C SER A 266 -4.95 4.78 17.10
N ALA A 267 -4.26 5.38 18.06
CA ALA A 267 -4.22 6.84 18.29
C ALA A 267 -2.87 7.25 18.89
N GLY A 268 -2.64 8.56 18.94
CA GLY A 268 -1.39 9.14 19.44
C GLY A 268 -0.26 8.96 18.43
N LEU A 269 0.67 8.03 18.66
CA LEU A 269 1.69 7.64 17.67
C LEU A 269 1.19 6.44 16.87
N GLU A 270 0.90 6.66 15.60
CA GLU A 270 0.42 5.63 14.68
C GLU A 270 1.52 5.21 13.68
N ALA A 271 1.53 3.94 13.28
CA ALA A 271 2.38 3.45 12.18
C ALA A 271 1.56 3.39 10.89
N LEU A 272 1.92 4.21 9.90
CA LEU A 272 1.14 4.36 8.67
C LEU A 272 2.02 4.27 7.43
N ALA A 273 1.43 3.73 6.35
CA ALA A 273 2.07 3.79 5.02
C ALA A 273 2.16 5.23 4.50
N TRP A 274 1.22 6.07 4.84
CA TRP A 274 1.18 7.47 4.40
C TRP A 274 0.50 8.38 5.41
N HIS A 275 1.09 9.56 5.58
CA HIS A 275 0.47 10.66 6.30
C HIS A 275 0.96 12.00 5.72
N SER A 276 0.14 13.04 5.79
CA SER A 276 0.42 14.35 5.21
C SER A 276 1.60 15.10 5.85
N VAL A 277 2.09 14.64 6.99
CA VAL A 277 3.29 15.19 7.66
C VAL A 277 4.61 14.66 7.08
N ILE A 278 4.55 13.74 6.11
CA ILE A 278 5.75 13.24 5.42
C ILE A 278 6.11 14.23 4.32
N GLU A 279 7.28 14.87 4.44
CA GLU A 279 7.75 15.89 3.50
C GLU A 279 8.93 15.42 2.63
N GLN A 280 9.58 14.33 3.04
CA GLN A 280 10.80 13.82 2.43
C GLN A 280 10.52 13.05 1.13
N TRP A 281 11.57 12.85 0.32
CA TRP A 281 11.58 11.99 -0.88
C TRP A 281 10.52 12.35 -1.93
N GLY A 282 10.12 13.62 -2.04
CA GLY A 282 9.10 14.08 -2.96
C GLY A 282 7.67 13.89 -2.48
N ALA A 283 7.47 13.52 -1.20
CA ALA A 283 6.15 13.33 -0.63
C ALA A 283 5.31 14.61 -0.64
N THR A 284 5.92 15.78 -0.39
CA THR A 284 5.25 17.09 -0.47
C THR A 284 4.63 17.31 -1.86
N GLN A 285 5.37 17.00 -2.93
CA GLN A 285 4.86 17.17 -4.30
C GLN A 285 3.71 16.23 -4.60
N LEU A 286 3.77 14.97 -4.13
CA LEU A 286 2.65 14.04 -4.25
C LEU A 286 1.43 14.55 -3.49
N GLN A 287 1.63 15.00 -2.25
CA GLN A 287 0.56 15.53 -1.41
C GLN A 287 -0.12 16.75 -2.03
N ASN A 288 0.66 17.69 -2.61
CA ASN A 288 0.12 18.87 -3.26
C ASN A 288 -0.73 18.50 -4.50
N ARG A 289 -0.21 17.63 -5.39
CA ARG A 289 -1.00 17.14 -6.55
C ARG A 289 -2.27 16.42 -6.12
N PHE A 290 -2.23 15.71 -4.99
CA PHE A 290 -3.42 15.05 -4.46
C PHE A 290 -4.44 16.07 -3.94
N ILE A 291 -4.00 17.11 -3.21
CA ILE A 291 -4.87 18.20 -2.71
C ILE A 291 -5.50 18.93 -3.90
N ASP A 292 -4.71 19.28 -4.92
CA ASP A 292 -5.20 19.97 -6.11
C ASP A 292 -6.30 19.18 -6.84
N MET A 293 -6.24 17.84 -6.79
CA MET A 293 -7.20 16.98 -7.46
C MET A 293 -8.42 16.62 -6.59
N ALA A 294 -8.23 16.41 -5.29
CA ALA A 294 -9.23 15.81 -4.41
C ALA A 294 -9.77 16.78 -3.34
N ASP A 295 -9.24 18.01 -3.24
CA ASP A 295 -9.57 19.04 -2.26
C ASP A 295 -9.49 18.56 -0.81
N ARG A 296 -8.58 17.61 -0.54
CA ARG A 296 -8.30 17.06 0.79
C ARG A 296 -6.91 16.44 0.87
N LYS A 297 -6.44 16.17 2.08
CA LYS A 297 -5.18 15.45 2.29
C LYS A 297 -5.32 13.98 1.91
N MET A 298 -4.25 13.43 1.32
CA MET A 298 -4.11 12.00 1.03
C MET A 298 -4.03 11.21 2.34
N ASN A 299 -4.81 10.14 2.46
CA ASN A 299 -4.74 9.19 3.56
C ASN A 299 -4.06 7.88 3.15
N GLU A 300 -3.90 6.95 4.09
CA GLU A 300 -3.24 5.67 3.87
C GLU A 300 -3.93 4.80 2.81
N LEU A 301 -5.27 4.83 2.74
CA LEU A 301 -6.04 4.08 1.75
C LEU A 301 -5.83 4.63 0.34
N ASP A 302 -5.80 5.97 0.20
CA ASP A 302 -5.47 6.61 -1.07
C ASP A 302 -4.08 6.24 -1.54
N PHE A 303 -3.10 6.26 -0.63
CA PHE A 303 -1.73 5.90 -0.97
C PHE A 303 -1.59 4.42 -1.35
N SER A 304 -2.30 3.52 -0.68
CA SER A 304 -2.30 2.08 -1.02
C SER A 304 -2.89 1.84 -2.42
N ALA A 305 -3.96 2.53 -2.79
CA ALA A 305 -4.53 2.49 -4.13
C ALA A 305 -3.59 3.13 -5.18
N TYR A 306 -2.94 4.23 -4.82
CA TYR A 306 -1.89 4.84 -5.64
C TYR A 306 -0.77 3.85 -5.95
N LEU A 307 -0.26 3.12 -4.94
CA LEU A 307 0.78 2.11 -5.10
C LEU A 307 0.34 0.95 -5.99
N ALA A 308 -0.91 0.51 -5.88
CA ALA A 308 -1.47 -0.56 -6.71
C ALA A 308 -1.44 -0.18 -8.20
N VAL A 309 -1.94 1.00 -8.56
CA VAL A 309 -1.89 1.50 -9.94
C VAL A 309 -0.46 1.70 -10.42
N ARG A 310 0.40 2.28 -9.58
CA ARG A 310 1.81 2.51 -9.92
C ARG A 310 2.57 1.20 -10.14
N SER A 311 2.25 0.13 -9.39
CA SER A 311 2.84 -1.20 -9.62
C SER A 311 2.52 -1.74 -11.01
N VAL A 312 1.28 -1.56 -11.45
CA VAL A 312 0.87 -1.92 -12.82
C VAL A 312 1.58 -1.07 -13.86
N ALA A 313 1.54 0.26 -13.69
CA ALA A 313 2.12 1.18 -14.66
C ALA A 313 3.64 0.98 -14.80
N GLU A 314 4.37 0.78 -13.71
CA GLU A 314 5.79 0.48 -13.72
C GLU A 314 6.10 -0.80 -14.51
N SER A 315 5.28 -1.84 -14.30
CA SER A 315 5.42 -3.10 -15.03
C SER A 315 5.18 -2.93 -16.54
N VAL A 316 4.16 -2.15 -16.92
CA VAL A 316 3.87 -1.83 -18.33
C VAL A 316 4.98 -1.00 -18.95
N HIS A 317 5.50 0.00 -18.22
CA HIS A 317 6.62 0.81 -18.68
C HIS A 317 7.88 -0.02 -18.89
N LYS A 318 8.13 -0.98 -18.02
CA LYS A 318 9.32 -1.85 -18.08
C LYS A 318 9.24 -2.89 -19.19
N LEU A 319 8.07 -3.53 -19.34
CA LEU A 319 7.90 -4.68 -20.24
C LEU A 319 7.35 -4.32 -21.63
N HIS A 320 6.78 -3.12 -21.77
CA HIS A 320 6.09 -2.69 -23.00
C HIS A 320 4.99 -3.67 -23.46
N THR A 321 4.20 -4.18 -22.49
CA THR A 321 3.11 -5.14 -22.74
C THR A 321 1.88 -4.81 -21.91
N ASN A 322 0.69 -5.23 -22.36
CA ASN A 322 -0.56 -5.22 -21.61
C ASN A 322 -1.06 -6.64 -21.25
N LYS A 323 -0.25 -7.67 -21.53
CA LYS A 323 -0.62 -9.05 -21.21
C LYS A 323 -0.53 -9.30 -19.72
N SER A 324 -1.64 -9.59 -19.09
CA SER A 324 -1.74 -9.74 -17.63
C SER A 324 -0.82 -10.83 -17.07
N ASN A 325 -0.61 -11.95 -17.80
CA ASN A 325 0.29 -13.00 -17.36
C ASN A 325 1.77 -12.53 -17.29
N GLU A 326 2.22 -11.70 -18.24
CA GLU A 326 3.56 -11.13 -18.23
C GLU A 326 3.72 -10.12 -17.08
N LEU A 327 2.70 -9.27 -16.86
CA LEU A 327 2.68 -8.32 -15.75
C LEU A 327 2.68 -9.02 -14.39
N ILE A 328 1.88 -10.10 -14.21
CA ILE A 328 1.84 -10.92 -13.01
C ILE A 328 3.22 -11.52 -12.72
N ALA A 329 3.85 -12.11 -13.75
CA ALA A 329 5.17 -12.72 -13.60
C ALA A 329 6.21 -11.70 -13.15
N TYR A 330 6.24 -10.52 -13.77
CA TYR A 330 7.19 -9.47 -13.42
C TYR A 330 6.95 -8.88 -12.02
N ILE A 331 5.71 -8.55 -11.66
CA ILE A 331 5.40 -7.99 -10.34
C ILE A 331 5.80 -8.95 -9.20
N ASN A 332 5.71 -10.25 -9.45
CA ASN A 332 6.07 -11.28 -8.48
C ASN A 332 7.56 -11.69 -8.54
N SER A 333 8.33 -11.14 -9.46
CA SER A 333 9.75 -11.44 -9.59
C SER A 333 10.61 -10.62 -8.63
N VAL A 334 11.87 -11.03 -8.48
CA VAL A 334 12.89 -10.28 -7.71
C VAL A 334 13.33 -9.01 -8.41
N ASP A 335 13.07 -8.89 -9.72
CA ASP A 335 13.45 -7.73 -10.53
C ASP A 335 12.44 -6.58 -10.42
N PHE A 336 11.28 -6.83 -9.80
CA PHE A 336 10.28 -5.80 -9.61
C PHE A 336 10.71 -4.79 -8.55
N GLU A 337 10.79 -3.52 -8.95
CA GLU A 337 11.10 -2.40 -8.08
C GLU A 337 10.13 -1.25 -8.32
N LEU A 338 9.55 -0.72 -7.28
CA LEU A 338 8.63 0.42 -7.32
C LEU A 338 9.21 1.61 -6.57
N ALA A 339 9.41 2.72 -7.26
CA ALA A 339 9.69 4.01 -6.63
C ALA A 339 8.39 4.65 -6.13
N ALA A 340 8.31 4.98 -4.83
CA ALA A 340 7.05 5.37 -4.20
C ALA A 340 7.20 6.37 -3.04
N TYR A 341 8.00 7.40 -3.19
CA TYR A 341 8.14 8.49 -2.21
C TYR A 341 8.50 7.99 -0.78
N LYS A 342 9.30 6.93 -0.69
CA LYS A 342 9.68 6.29 0.58
C LYS A 342 11.18 6.33 0.86
N GLY A 343 11.96 6.97 -0.02
CA GLY A 343 13.42 6.96 0.03
C GLY A 343 14.05 5.61 -0.32
N ARG A 344 13.22 4.64 -0.71
CA ARG A 344 13.60 3.26 -1.04
C ARG A 344 12.76 2.72 -2.17
N LYS A 345 13.29 1.76 -2.90
CA LYS A 345 12.54 0.94 -3.83
C LYS A 345 11.72 -0.09 -3.06
N LEU A 346 10.47 -0.27 -3.46
CA LEU A 346 9.55 -1.22 -2.87
C LEU A 346 9.45 -2.47 -3.76
N SER A 347 9.20 -3.63 -3.17
CA SER A 347 9.00 -4.90 -3.88
C SER A 347 7.98 -5.77 -3.15
N PHE A 348 7.37 -6.74 -3.85
CA PHE A 348 6.47 -7.67 -3.19
C PHE A 348 7.23 -8.84 -2.58
N ARG A 349 6.75 -9.33 -1.44
CA ARG A 349 7.22 -10.57 -0.81
C ARG A 349 6.75 -11.77 -1.63
N PRO A 350 7.62 -12.66 -2.06
CA PRO A 350 7.20 -13.81 -2.85
C PRO A 350 6.31 -14.79 -2.07
N TRP A 351 6.50 -14.93 -0.75
CA TRP A 351 5.74 -15.87 0.07
C TRP A 351 4.34 -15.39 0.48
N SER A 352 4.10 -14.07 0.61
CA SER A 352 2.83 -13.52 1.12
C SER A 352 2.18 -12.47 0.23
N ARG A 353 2.80 -12.12 -0.90
CA ARG A 353 2.32 -11.07 -1.82
C ARG A 353 2.17 -9.67 -1.17
N GLN A 354 2.74 -9.49 0.01
CA GLN A 354 2.75 -8.20 0.71
C GLN A 354 3.82 -7.27 0.13
N LEU A 355 3.45 -6.03 -0.18
CA LEU A 355 4.40 -5.00 -0.58
C LEU A 355 5.27 -4.62 0.62
N ARG A 356 6.59 -4.77 0.47
CA ARG A 356 7.60 -4.28 1.42
C ARG A 356 7.64 -2.77 1.39
N MET A 357 7.50 -2.13 2.52
CA MET A 357 7.63 -0.67 2.61
C MET A 357 8.05 -0.23 4.02
N PRO A 358 8.79 0.87 4.15
CA PRO A 358 8.98 1.50 5.43
C PRO A 358 7.69 2.18 5.89
N LEU A 359 7.41 2.13 7.20
CA LEU A 359 6.25 2.75 7.81
C LEU A 359 6.66 4.00 8.57
N ALA A 360 5.94 5.09 8.33
CA ALA A 360 6.10 6.31 9.08
C ALA A 360 5.44 6.18 10.44
N LEU A 361 6.15 6.57 11.49
CA LEU A 361 5.62 6.72 12.83
C LEU A 361 5.22 8.18 13.00
N VAL A 362 3.94 8.43 13.04
CA VAL A 362 3.38 9.78 12.95
C VAL A 362 2.49 10.11 14.14
N HIS A 363 2.61 11.33 14.59
CA HIS A 363 1.60 12.03 15.39
C HIS A 363 0.77 12.90 14.43
N PRO A 364 -0.45 13.33 14.74
CA PRO A 364 -1.29 14.14 13.84
C PRO A 364 -0.62 15.34 13.18
N HIS A 365 0.42 15.91 13.82
CA HIS A 365 1.11 17.10 13.34
C HIS A 365 2.62 16.91 13.09
N ALA A 366 3.17 15.69 13.25
CA ALA A 366 4.61 15.48 13.12
C ALA A 366 4.96 14.06 12.68
N LEU A 367 5.98 13.97 11.85
CA LEU A 367 6.72 12.72 11.60
C LEU A 367 7.72 12.54 12.76
N VAL A 368 7.51 11.50 13.57
CA VAL A 368 8.35 11.20 14.74
C VAL A 368 9.55 10.35 14.35
N SER A 369 9.32 9.30 13.55
CA SER A 369 10.35 8.37 13.10
C SER A 369 9.86 7.60 11.87
N GLN A 370 10.70 6.71 11.35
CA GLN A 370 10.35 5.75 10.31
C GLN A 370 10.93 4.39 10.65
N SER A 371 10.11 3.34 10.58
CA SER A 371 10.56 1.95 10.74
C SER A 371 10.73 1.25 9.38
N PRO A 372 11.70 0.35 9.23
CA PRO A 372 12.57 -0.22 10.26
C PRO A 372 13.48 0.80 10.96
N GLN A 373 13.62 0.65 12.30
CA GLN A 373 14.48 1.50 13.08
C GLN A 373 15.97 1.17 12.83
N PRO A 374 16.89 2.13 13.04
CA PRO A 374 18.32 1.87 12.91
C PRO A 374 18.77 0.66 13.74
N GLY A 375 19.59 -0.21 13.14
CA GLY A 375 20.10 -1.43 13.79
C GLY A 375 19.20 -2.66 13.64
N MET A 376 18.04 -2.54 13.01
CA MET A 376 17.22 -3.71 12.65
C MET A 376 17.82 -4.37 11.41
N LEU A 377 18.45 -5.53 11.60
CA LEU A 377 19.13 -6.27 10.53
C LEU A 377 18.29 -7.44 10.04
N HIS A 378 18.37 -7.72 8.74
CA HIS A 378 17.77 -8.87 8.12
C HIS A 378 18.65 -9.35 6.93
N PRO A 379 18.77 -10.68 6.67
CA PRO A 379 19.66 -11.21 5.63
C PRO A 379 19.37 -10.71 4.21
N ILE A 380 18.09 -10.45 3.89
CA ILE A 380 17.66 -10.03 2.55
C ILE A 380 17.46 -8.52 2.50
N THR A 381 16.57 -8.01 3.31
CA THR A 381 16.27 -6.58 3.41
C THR A 381 15.69 -6.25 4.79
N GLU A 382 16.10 -5.16 5.39
CA GLU A 382 15.56 -4.73 6.68
C GLU A 382 14.04 -4.47 6.64
N LEU A 383 13.44 -4.31 5.47
CA LEU A 383 11.97 -4.20 5.33
C LEU A 383 11.25 -5.50 5.72
N ASP A 384 11.94 -6.64 5.70
CA ASP A 384 11.38 -7.91 6.15
C ASP A 384 11.42 -8.08 7.67
N THR A 385 11.98 -7.11 8.41
CA THR A 385 11.81 -7.03 9.87
C THR A 385 10.44 -6.53 10.31
N LEU A 386 9.59 -6.09 9.38
CA LEU A 386 8.21 -5.64 9.62
C LEU A 386 7.20 -6.69 9.13
N GLY A 387 6.37 -7.21 10.02
CA GLY A 387 5.38 -8.25 9.72
C GLY A 387 5.97 -9.66 9.72
N PHE A 388 5.24 -10.61 9.15
CA PHE A 388 5.67 -12.00 9.09
C PHE A 388 6.77 -12.19 8.05
N ASP A 389 7.92 -12.68 8.50
CA ASP A 389 9.01 -13.10 7.61
C ASP A 389 8.71 -14.46 6.97
N ALA A 390 9.48 -14.84 5.95
CA ALA A 390 9.33 -16.11 5.23
C ALA A 390 9.42 -17.33 6.15
N GLN A 391 10.22 -17.26 7.22
CA GLN A 391 10.39 -18.34 8.20
C GLN A 391 9.26 -18.39 9.25
N GLU A 392 8.59 -17.28 9.49
CA GLU A 392 7.50 -17.16 10.46
C GLU A 392 6.14 -17.45 9.82
N SER A 393 5.98 -17.07 8.56
CA SER A 393 4.72 -17.19 7.82
C SER A 393 4.43 -18.64 7.46
N GLN A 394 3.16 -19.03 7.62
CA GLN A 394 2.64 -20.30 7.13
C GLN A 394 2.36 -20.30 5.62
N CYS A 395 2.61 -19.17 4.94
CA CYS A 395 2.44 -19.05 3.52
C CYS A 395 3.47 -19.86 2.72
N GLU A 396 2.98 -20.68 1.79
CA GLU A 396 3.79 -21.54 0.92
C GLU A 396 3.72 -21.12 -0.56
N LEU A 397 3.42 -19.85 -0.86
CA LEU A 397 3.14 -19.39 -2.24
C LEU A 397 4.35 -19.49 -3.17
N SER A 398 5.54 -19.33 -2.66
CA SER A 398 6.82 -19.66 -3.31
C SER A 398 7.94 -19.62 -2.26
N ARG A 399 8.49 -20.74 -1.97
CA ARG A 399 9.75 -20.87 -1.23
C ARG A 399 10.90 -21.02 -2.19
#